data_d455068baf808c5d1a3b7d9fb950a3a7
#
_entry.id   d455068baf808c5d1a3b7d9fb950a3a7
#
_cell.length_a   1.000
_cell.length_b   1.000
_cell.length_c   1.000
_cell.angle_alpha   90.00
_cell.angle_beta   90.00
_cell.angle_gamma   90.00
#
_symmetry.space_group_name_H-M   'P 1'
#
loop_
_entity.id
_entity.type
_entity.pdbx_description
1 polymer ?
#
loop_
_entity_poly.entity_id
_entity_poly.type
_entity_poly.pdbx_seq_one_letter_code
_entity_poly.pdbx_strand_id
1 'polypeptide(L)'
;LQQSLSTFSGHVKRIGRILEALQGGGAPALVLLDEVGAGTDPSEGTALATALLKALAERARLTIATTHFGELKALKYDDARFENASVAFNPETLSPTYELLWGIPGRSNALAIATRLGLDPDVLQQAKQLLAPGGDGEVNSVIRGLEEQRQRQQAAAEDAAALLARTELLHEELLQRWQKQKQQ
;
A
#
# COMPACT_ATOMS: atom_id res chain seq x y z
N LEU A 1 12.61 10.00 26.17
CA LEU A 1 12.08 11.31 25.75
C LEU A 1 13.09 12.11 24.90
N GLN A 2 14.40 12.17 25.25
CA GLN A 2 15.38 12.93 24.46
C GLN A 2 15.68 12.31 23.07
N GLN A 3 15.69 10.97 22.93
CA GLN A 3 15.94 10.31 21.66
C GLN A 3 14.77 10.47 20.66
N SER A 4 13.52 10.37 21.11
CA SER A 4 12.35 10.54 20.25
C SER A 4 12.21 11.98 19.74
N LEU A 5 12.43 12.96 20.62
CA LEU A 5 12.40 14.38 20.27
C LEU A 5 13.53 14.76 19.28
N SER A 6 14.72 14.14 19.40
CA SER A 6 15.83 14.34 18.46
C SER A 6 15.54 13.75 17.10
N THR A 7 14.86 12.59 17.03
CA THR A 7 14.46 11.93 15.78
C THR A 7 13.39 12.75 15.06
N PHE A 8 12.32 13.14 15.75
CA PHE A 8 11.27 13.98 15.18
C PHE A 8 11.82 15.31 14.66
N SER A 9 12.61 16.02 15.48
CA SER A 9 13.24 17.29 15.08
C SER A 9 14.15 17.14 13.86
N GLY A 10 14.86 16.00 13.76
CA GLY A 10 15.69 15.66 12.61
C GLY A 10 14.85 15.46 11.33
N HIS A 11 13.71 14.77 11.46
CA HIS A 11 12.77 14.59 10.34
C HIS A 11 12.19 15.92 9.87
N VAL A 12 11.68 16.75 10.79
CA VAL A 12 11.13 18.08 10.48
C VAL A 12 12.16 18.97 9.77
N LYS A 13 13.41 18.99 10.23
CA LYS A 13 14.47 19.75 9.56
C LYS A 13 14.76 19.26 8.13
N ARG A 14 14.76 17.94 7.89
CA ARG A 14 14.95 17.40 6.54
C ARG A 14 13.80 17.78 5.63
N ILE A 15 12.57 17.65 6.13
CA ILE A 15 11.36 18.03 5.40
C ILE A 15 11.37 19.52 5.05
N GLY A 16 11.77 20.40 5.99
CA GLY A 16 11.94 21.83 5.74
C GLY A 16 12.87 22.10 4.55
N ARG A 17 14.03 21.45 4.51
CA ARG A 17 14.99 21.57 3.40
C ARG A 17 14.42 21.07 2.07
N ILE A 18 13.62 19.96 2.08
CA ILE A 18 12.95 19.48 0.87
C ILE A 18 11.96 20.52 0.36
N LEU A 19 11.12 21.07 1.24
CA LEU A 19 10.15 22.09 0.88
C LEU A 19 10.81 23.37 0.35
N GLU A 20 11.92 23.81 0.95
CA GLU A 20 12.73 24.94 0.47
C GLU A 20 13.30 24.66 -0.93
N ALA A 21 13.87 23.47 -1.15
CA ALA A 21 14.43 23.10 -2.46
C ALA A 21 13.36 23.05 -3.56
N LEU A 22 12.11 22.72 -3.22
CA LEU A 22 11.00 22.68 -4.16
C LEU A 22 10.39 24.07 -4.47
N GLN A 23 10.70 25.11 -3.70
CA GLN A 23 10.17 26.46 -3.94
C GLN A 23 10.70 27.11 -5.21
N GLY A 24 11.86 26.68 -5.70
CA GLY A 24 12.55 27.30 -6.83
C GLY A 24 12.03 26.94 -8.23
N GLY A 25 11.02 26.11 -8.39
CA GLY A 25 10.44 25.74 -9.68
C GLY A 25 11.44 25.02 -10.63
N GLY A 26 12.37 24.24 -10.07
CA GLY A 26 13.43 23.54 -10.80
C GLY A 26 12.96 22.29 -11.59
N ALA A 27 13.88 21.38 -11.82
CA ALA A 27 13.62 20.10 -12.50
C ALA A 27 12.58 19.25 -11.76
N PRO A 28 11.86 18.35 -12.46
CA PRO A 28 10.90 17.45 -11.84
C PRO A 28 11.54 16.67 -10.68
N ALA A 29 10.95 16.74 -9.49
CA ALA A 29 11.49 16.13 -8.27
C ALA A 29 10.72 14.85 -7.90
N LEU A 30 11.45 13.80 -7.51
CA LEU A 30 10.94 12.63 -6.81
C LEU A 30 11.25 12.80 -5.32
N VAL A 31 10.22 12.74 -4.48
CA VAL A 31 10.35 12.81 -3.02
C VAL A 31 10.02 11.45 -2.42
N LEU A 32 10.94 10.93 -1.61
CA LEU A 32 10.76 9.68 -0.87
C LEU A 32 10.79 9.99 0.62
N LEU A 33 9.71 9.62 1.32
CA LEU A 33 9.57 9.82 2.76
C LEU A 33 9.26 8.50 3.43
N ASP A 34 9.98 8.22 4.50
CA ASP A 34 9.75 7.04 5.31
C ASP A 34 9.17 7.43 6.67
N GLU A 35 8.12 6.69 7.09
CA GLU A 35 7.39 6.88 8.35
C GLU A 35 6.96 8.34 8.61
N VAL A 36 6.27 8.93 7.63
CA VAL A 36 5.80 10.31 7.72
C VAL A 36 4.91 10.52 8.95
N GLY A 37 5.25 11.53 9.76
CA GLY A 37 4.52 11.90 10.97
C GLY A 37 4.94 11.14 12.23
N ALA A 38 5.81 10.14 12.14
CA ALA A 38 6.26 9.36 13.28
C ALA A 38 7.09 10.20 14.28
N GLY A 39 7.07 9.79 15.55
CA GLY A 39 7.90 10.36 16.61
C GLY A 39 7.27 11.52 17.40
N THR A 40 5.99 11.80 17.20
CA THR A 40 5.18 12.74 17.98
C THR A 40 3.83 12.12 18.37
N ASP A 41 2.95 12.91 18.98
CA ASP A 41 1.57 12.51 19.25
C ASP A 41 0.86 12.09 17.93
N PRO A 42 0.10 10.99 17.92
CA PRO A 42 -0.54 10.49 16.70
C PRO A 42 -1.46 11.51 16.00
N SER A 43 -2.20 12.30 16.76
CA SER A 43 -3.11 13.32 16.21
C SER A 43 -2.32 14.46 15.55
N GLU A 44 -1.29 14.98 16.24
CA GLU A 44 -0.41 16.01 15.69
C GLU A 44 0.40 15.49 14.50
N GLY A 45 0.91 14.25 14.61
CA GLY A 45 1.64 13.58 13.54
C GLY A 45 0.81 13.39 12.27
N THR A 46 -0.43 12.96 12.42
CA THR A 46 -1.39 12.81 11.31
C THR A 46 -1.71 14.14 10.65
N ALA A 47 -1.98 15.19 11.45
CA ALA A 47 -2.30 16.51 10.92
C ALA A 47 -1.10 17.10 10.14
N LEU A 48 0.11 17.01 10.71
CA LEU A 48 1.32 17.47 10.07
C LEU A 48 1.63 16.69 8.78
N ALA A 49 1.52 15.35 8.81
CA ALA A 49 1.73 14.51 7.64
C ALA A 49 0.73 14.83 6.52
N THR A 50 -0.55 15.01 6.86
CA THR A 50 -1.58 15.43 5.89
C THR A 50 -1.22 16.74 5.20
N ALA A 51 -0.89 17.77 5.97
CA ALA A 51 -0.53 19.08 5.43
C ALA A 51 0.73 19.01 4.55
N LEU A 52 1.75 18.27 5.01
CA LEU A 52 2.98 18.03 4.27
C LEU A 52 2.74 17.33 2.93
N LEU A 53 2.00 16.22 2.95
CA LEU A 53 1.73 15.45 1.74
C LEU A 53 0.95 16.28 0.71
N LYS A 54 -0.02 17.08 1.15
CA LYS A 54 -0.75 18.02 0.27
C LYS A 54 0.20 19.05 -0.34
N ALA A 55 1.09 19.65 0.45
CA ALA A 55 2.07 20.61 -0.05
C ALA A 55 3.07 19.99 -1.05
N LEU A 56 3.47 18.73 -0.83
CA LEU A 56 4.35 18.01 -1.75
C LEU A 56 3.65 17.60 -3.03
N ALA A 57 2.36 17.25 -2.98
CA ALA A 57 1.54 16.97 -4.17
C ALA A 57 1.39 18.18 -5.11
N GLU A 58 1.59 19.40 -4.60
CA GLU A 58 1.59 20.63 -5.41
C GLU A 58 2.96 20.95 -6.01
N ARG A 59 4.05 20.54 -5.36
CA ARG A 59 5.40 21.02 -5.68
C ARG A 59 6.31 19.97 -6.29
N ALA A 60 6.10 18.70 -5.98
CA ALA A 60 6.89 17.60 -6.50
C ALA A 60 6.22 16.93 -7.70
N ARG A 61 7.01 16.34 -8.59
CA ARG A 61 6.47 15.53 -9.70
C ARG A 61 5.84 14.22 -9.20
N LEU A 62 6.47 13.61 -8.20
CA LEU A 62 6.00 12.39 -7.55
C LEU A 62 6.49 12.36 -6.11
N THR A 63 5.61 12.01 -5.20
CA THR A 63 5.95 11.74 -3.80
C THR A 63 5.53 10.31 -3.44
N ILE A 64 6.45 9.55 -2.86
CA ILE A 64 6.16 8.24 -2.28
C ILE A 64 6.44 8.35 -0.78
N ALA A 65 5.43 8.06 0.03
CA ALA A 65 5.53 8.16 1.48
C ALA A 65 5.04 6.88 2.14
N THR A 66 5.80 6.35 3.09
CA THR A 66 5.33 5.30 3.99
C THR A 66 4.77 5.91 5.26
N THR A 67 3.76 5.27 5.84
CA THR A 67 3.16 5.67 7.11
C THR A 67 2.42 4.51 7.75
N HIS A 68 2.29 4.56 9.06
CA HIS A 68 1.44 3.65 9.84
C HIS A 68 0.14 4.32 10.33
N PHE A 69 -0.09 5.60 10.01
CA PHE A 69 -1.32 6.30 10.39
C PHE A 69 -2.49 5.91 9.50
N GLY A 70 -3.50 5.29 10.12
CA GLY A 70 -4.70 4.81 9.44
C GLY A 70 -5.49 5.91 8.73
N GLU A 71 -5.55 7.09 9.34
CA GLU A 71 -6.30 8.25 8.88
C GLU A 71 -5.79 8.78 7.52
N LEU A 72 -4.48 8.65 7.24
CA LEU A 72 -3.90 9.08 5.97
C LEU A 72 -4.40 8.26 4.77
N LYS A 73 -4.95 7.08 5.00
CA LYS A 73 -5.59 6.27 3.94
C LYS A 73 -6.80 6.98 3.32
N ALA A 74 -7.44 7.87 4.07
CA ALA A 74 -8.59 8.64 3.60
C ALA A 74 -8.24 9.71 2.57
N LEU A 75 -6.97 10.16 2.51
CA LEU A 75 -6.53 11.20 1.57
C LEU A 75 -6.87 10.90 0.12
N LYS A 76 -6.84 9.63 -0.29
CA LYS A 76 -7.24 9.19 -1.63
C LYS A 76 -8.68 9.57 -1.99
N TYR A 77 -9.58 9.57 -1.02
CA TYR A 77 -11.00 9.87 -1.24
C TYR A 77 -11.29 11.37 -1.22
N ASP A 78 -10.42 12.14 -0.54
CA ASP A 78 -10.55 13.58 -0.42
C ASP A 78 -9.85 14.34 -1.57
N ASP A 79 -8.81 13.74 -2.17
CA ASP A 79 -7.98 14.41 -3.16
C ASP A 79 -7.44 13.38 -4.18
N ALA A 80 -7.89 13.49 -5.43
CA ALA A 80 -7.56 12.57 -6.51
C ALA A 80 -6.06 12.51 -6.89
N ARG A 81 -5.22 13.39 -6.35
CA ARG A 81 -3.76 13.35 -6.52
C ARG A 81 -3.11 12.25 -5.69
N PHE A 82 -3.83 11.67 -4.73
CA PHE A 82 -3.34 10.62 -3.83
C PHE A 82 -3.80 9.24 -4.28
N GLU A 83 -2.93 8.27 -4.09
CA GLU A 83 -3.24 6.87 -4.25
C GLU A 83 -2.67 6.06 -3.09
N ASN A 84 -3.42 5.05 -2.66
CA ASN A 84 -2.95 4.10 -1.67
C ASN A 84 -2.21 2.94 -2.32
N ALA A 85 -1.20 2.45 -1.64
CA ALA A 85 -0.54 1.20 -1.99
C ALA A 85 -0.11 0.48 -0.71
N SER A 86 -0.08 -0.83 -0.75
CA SER A 86 0.44 -1.66 0.33
C SER A 86 1.37 -2.75 -0.20
N VAL A 87 2.21 -3.28 0.66
CA VAL A 87 3.01 -4.47 0.34
C VAL A 87 2.19 -5.70 0.72
N ALA A 88 2.06 -6.63 -0.22
CA ALA A 88 1.39 -7.89 0.04
C ALA A 88 2.13 -8.67 1.14
N PHE A 89 1.35 -9.31 2.00
CA PHE A 89 1.83 -10.02 3.17
C PHE A 89 1.34 -11.46 3.13
N ASN A 90 2.26 -12.40 3.29
CA ASN A 90 1.91 -13.81 3.38
C ASN A 90 1.54 -14.14 4.85
N PRO A 91 0.27 -14.48 5.13
CA PRO A 91 -0.19 -14.77 6.48
C PRO A 91 0.37 -16.10 7.03
N GLU A 92 0.82 -17.02 6.17
CA GLU A 92 1.39 -18.29 6.59
C GLU A 92 2.84 -18.15 7.06
N THR A 93 3.63 -17.36 6.35
CA THR A 93 5.04 -17.15 6.69
C THR A 93 5.26 -15.92 7.55
N LEU A 94 4.27 -15.04 7.73
CA LEU A 94 4.36 -13.73 8.38
C LEU A 94 5.45 -12.84 7.76
N SER A 95 5.62 -12.93 6.45
CA SER A 95 6.65 -12.20 5.72
C SER A 95 6.04 -11.35 4.62
N PRO A 96 6.62 -10.18 4.32
CA PRO A 96 6.23 -9.43 3.14
C PRO A 96 6.62 -10.21 1.88
N THR A 97 5.76 -10.18 0.87
CA THR A 97 6.07 -10.78 -0.43
C THR A 97 6.82 -9.82 -1.35
N TYR A 98 6.96 -8.56 -0.93
CA TYR A 98 7.51 -7.44 -1.73
C TYR A 98 6.70 -7.11 -2.98
N GLU A 99 5.52 -7.68 -3.14
CA GLU A 99 4.57 -7.31 -4.18
C GLU A 99 3.77 -6.08 -3.75
N LEU A 100 3.70 -5.08 -4.63
CA LEU A 100 2.96 -3.85 -4.36
C LEU A 100 1.49 -4.00 -4.79
N LEU A 101 0.58 -3.85 -3.85
CA LEU A 101 -0.85 -3.84 -4.06
C LEU A 101 -1.33 -2.40 -4.28
N TRP A 102 -1.44 -2.00 -5.53
CA TRP A 102 -1.85 -0.65 -5.90
C TRP A 102 -3.34 -0.43 -5.69
N GLY A 103 -3.70 0.71 -5.13
CA GLY A 103 -5.10 1.07 -4.84
C GLY A 103 -5.65 0.49 -3.54
N ILE A 104 -4.88 -0.38 -2.87
CA ILE A 104 -5.30 -1.07 -1.65
C ILE A 104 -4.45 -0.58 -0.49
N PRO A 105 -5.05 0.07 0.54
CA PRO A 105 -4.32 0.47 1.73
C PRO A 105 -3.94 -0.75 2.59
N GLY A 106 -2.78 -0.68 3.24
CA GLY A 106 -2.31 -1.75 4.11
C GLY A 106 -3.20 -1.97 5.33
N ARG A 107 -3.29 -3.23 5.78
CA ARG A 107 -3.95 -3.64 7.02
C ARG A 107 -2.97 -3.67 8.19
N SER A 108 -3.48 -3.47 9.40
CA SER A 108 -2.72 -3.81 10.61
C SER A 108 -2.78 -5.32 10.84
N ASN A 109 -1.64 -5.96 10.98
CA ASN A 109 -1.51 -7.38 11.26
C ASN A 109 -0.94 -7.65 12.67
N ALA A 110 -0.88 -6.63 13.51
CA ALA A 110 -0.23 -6.70 14.83
C ALA A 110 -0.76 -7.86 15.70
N LEU A 111 -2.09 -8.02 15.81
CA LEU A 111 -2.68 -9.11 16.61
C LEU A 111 -2.45 -10.49 16.00
N ALA A 112 -2.48 -10.61 14.67
CA ALA A 112 -2.17 -11.87 13.99
C ALA A 112 -0.71 -12.28 14.22
N ILE A 113 0.20 -11.33 14.11
CA ILE A 113 1.62 -11.52 14.38
C ILE A 113 1.85 -11.90 15.85
N ALA A 114 1.25 -11.16 16.79
CA ALA A 114 1.36 -11.43 18.22
C ALA A 114 0.82 -12.81 18.59
N THR A 115 -0.30 -13.23 18.00
CA THR A 115 -0.85 -14.59 18.18
C THR A 115 0.14 -15.65 17.75
N ARG A 116 0.77 -15.49 16.61
CA ARG A 116 1.71 -16.47 16.06
C ARG A 116 3.04 -16.51 16.83
N LEU A 117 3.46 -15.37 17.37
CA LEU A 117 4.64 -15.29 18.22
C LEU A 117 4.42 -15.85 19.64
N GLY A 118 3.21 -16.34 19.92
CA GLY A 118 2.89 -17.02 21.18
C GLY A 118 2.61 -16.06 22.35
N LEU A 119 2.15 -14.82 22.05
CA LEU A 119 1.69 -13.94 23.12
C LEU A 119 0.51 -14.57 23.83
N ASP A 120 0.42 -14.37 25.16
CA ASP A 120 -0.59 -14.92 26.05
C ASP A 120 -2.00 -14.71 25.43
N PRO A 121 -2.81 -15.82 25.32
CA PRO A 121 -4.15 -15.76 24.73
C PRO A 121 -5.11 -14.81 25.45
N ASP A 122 -4.99 -14.68 26.78
CA ASP A 122 -5.87 -13.80 27.58
C ASP A 122 -5.54 -12.33 27.29
N VAL A 123 -4.27 -11.99 27.13
CA VAL A 123 -3.84 -10.66 26.71
C VAL A 123 -4.33 -10.34 25.31
N LEU A 124 -4.23 -11.30 24.38
CA LEU A 124 -4.74 -11.15 23.01
C LEU A 124 -6.25 -10.94 22.97
N GLN A 125 -7.00 -11.68 23.80
CA GLN A 125 -8.44 -11.54 23.90
C GLN A 125 -8.84 -10.17 24.45
N GLN A 126 -8.16 -9.69 25.49
CA GLN A 126 -8.37 -8.36 26.03
C GLN A 126 -8.04 -7.28 25.00
N ALA A 127 -6.92 -7.41 24.28
CA ALA A 127 -6.55 -6.46 23.22
C ALA A 127 -7.61 -6.40 22.11
N LYS A 128 -8.18 -7.54 21.70
CA LYS A 128 -9.30 -7.59 20.73
C LYS A 128 -10.57 -6.90 21.24
N GLN A 129 -10.86 -7.00 22.53
CA GLN A 129 -12.02 -6.35 23.15
C GLN A 129 -11.84 -4.83 23.26
N LEU A 130 -10.60 -4.35 23.41
CA LEU A 130 -10.27 -2.93 23.46
C LEU A 130 -10.29 -2.24 22.09
N LEU A 131 -10.22 -3.02 21.00
CA LEU A 131 -10.42 -2.48 19.66
C LEU A 131 -11.86 -2.03 19.51
N ALA A 132 -12.06 -0.72 19.38
CA ALA A 132 -13.39 -0.11 19.30
C ALA A 132 -14.24 -0.74 18.17
N PRO A 133 -15.52 -1.08 18.41
CA PRO A 133 -16.43 -1.43 17.34
C PRO A 133 -16.67 -0.22 16.45
N GLY A 134 -16.37 -0.34 15.14
CA GLY A 134 -16.51 0.75 14.18
C GLY A 134 -15.25 1.52 13.85
N GLY A 135 -14.10 1.19 14.48
CA GLY A 135 -12.79 1.72 14.10
C GLY A 135 -12.13 0.90 13.00
N ASP A 136 -10.82 0.62 13.15
CA ASP A 136 -10.02 -0.15 12.19
C ASP A 136 -10.61 -1.52 11.78
N GLY A 137 -11.52 -2.10 12.57
CA GLY A 137 -12.14 -3.40 12.31
C GLY A 137 -13.01 -3.42 11.04
N GLU A 138 -13.87 -2.42 10.85
CA GLU A 138 -14.72 -2.33 9.65
C GLU A 138 -13.88 -1.97 8.43
N VAL A 139 -12.98 -0.99 8.55
CA VAL A 139 -12.05 -0.61 7.48
C VAL A 139 -11.17 -1.79 7.07
N ASN A 140 -10.62 -2.53 8.03
CA ASN A 140 -9.82 -3.72 7.74
C ASN A 140 -10.63 -4.85 7.08
N SER A 141 -11.94 -4.98 7.38
CA SER A 141 -12.81 -5.95 6.71
C SER A 141 -13.06 -5.59 5.25
N VAL A 142 -13.29 -4.31 4.96
CA VAL A 142 -13.45 -3.78 3.60
C VAL A 142 -12.15 -3.95 2.81
N ILE A 143 -11.00 -3.60 3.39
CA ILE A 143 -9.68 -3.77 2.77
C ILE A 143 -9.44 -5.24 2.42
N ARG A 144 -9.76 -6.17 3.33
CA ARG A 144 -9.66 -7.61 3.06
C ARG A 144 -10.53 -8.03 1.88
N GLY A 145 -11.79 -7.57 1.83
CA GLY A 145 -12.68 -7.84 0.70
C GLY A 145 -12.12 -7.33 -0.64
N LEU A 146 -11.51 -6.15 -0.65
CA LEU A 146 -10.85 -5.58 -1.84
C LEU A 146 -9.62 -6.40 -2.25
N GLU A 147 -8.79 -6.83 -1.32
CA GLU A 147 -7.64 -7.71 -1.57
C GLU A 147 -8.07 -9.04 -2.20
N GLU A 148 -9.09 -9.69 -1.61
CA GLU A 148 -9.64 -10.94 -2.12
C GLU A 148 -10.25 -10.77 -3.52
N GLN A 149 -10.99 -9.69 -3.74
CA GLN A 149 -11.56 -9.39 -5.05
C GLN A 149 -10.47 -9.17 -6.10
N ARG A 150 -9.42 -8.44 -5.76
CA ARG A 150 -8.29 -8.21 -6.65
C ARG A 150 -7.56 -9.52 -6.99
N GLN A 151 -7.31 -10.38 -6.00
CA GLN A 151 -6.68 -11.68 -6.23
C GLN A 151 -7.51 -12.54 -7.20
N ARG A 152 -8.83 -12.55 -7.03
CA ARG A 152 -9.74 -13.25 -7.96
C ARG A 152 -9.70 -12.67 -9.37
N GLN A 153 -9.66 -11.34 -9.49
CA GLN A 153 -9.56 -10.68 -10.79
C GLN A 153 -8.21 -10.97 -11.47
N GLN A 154 -7.13 -10.97 -10.72
CA GLN A 154 -5.81 -11.28 -11.24
C GLN A 154 -5.72 -12.74 -11.72
N ALA A 155 -6.17 -13.70 -10.90
CA ALA A 155 -6.23 -15.11 -11.31
C ALA A 155 -7.08 -15.30 -12.58
N ALA A 156 -8.26 -14.67 -12.66
CA ALA A 156 -9.11 -14.74 -13.84
C ALA A 156 -8.44 -14.09 -15.07
N ALA A 157 -7.66 -13.03 -14.92
CA ALA A 157 -6.91 -12.41 -16.01
C ALA A 157 -5.76 -13.31 -16.50
N GLU A 158 -5.06 -13.98 -15.60
CA GLU A 158 -4.02 -14.96 -15.92
C GLU A 158 -4.60 -16.17 -16.65
N ASP A 159 -5.72 -16.72 -16.20
CA ASP A 159 -6.43 -17.82 -16.86
C ASP A 159 -6.90 -17.42 -18.25
N ALA A 160 -7.46 -16.21 -18.40
CA ALA A 160 -7.89 -15.69 -19.70
C ALA A 160 -6.70 -15.50 -20.67
N ALA A 161 -5.58 -15.00 -20.20
CA ALA A 161 -4.35 -14.84 -20.98
C ALA A 161 -3.80 -16.20 -21.43
N ALA A 162 -3.78 -17.20 -20.55
CA ALA A 162 -3.36 -18.56 -20.87
C ALA A 162 -4.29 -19.22 -21.91
N LEU A 163 -5.60 -19.00 -21.79
CA LEU A 163 -6.58 -19.49 -22.76
C LEU A 163 -6.41 -18.84 -24.14
N LEU A 164 -6.17 -17.53 -24.18
CA LEU A 164 -5.89 -16.80 -25.42
C LEU A 164 -4.64 -17.34 -26.11
N ALA A 165 -3.54 -17.48 -25.39
CA ALA A 165 -2.30 -18.03 -25.94
C ALA A 165 -2.50 -19.47 -26.51
N ARG A 166 -3.30 -20.29 -25.80
CA ARG A 166 -3.62 -21.65 -26.26
C ARG A 166 -4.49 -21.64 -27.52
N THR A 167 -5.45 -20.71 -27.60
CA THR A 167 -6.30 -20.59 -28.81
C THR A 167 -5.52 -20.09 -30.02
N GLU A 168 -4.58 -19.18 -29.84
CA GLU A 168 -3.68 -18.71 -30.90
C GLU A 168 -2.82 -19.85 -31.45
N LEU A 169 -2.20 -20.65 -30.58
CA LEU A 169 -1.41 -21.81 -30.98
C LEU A 169 -2.24 -22.84 -31.79
N LEU A 170 -3.45 -23.13 -31.29
CA LEU A 170 -4.37 -24.08 -32.02
C LEU A 170 -4.80 -23.52 -33.37
N HIS A 171 -5.00 -22.19 -33.44
CA HIS A 171 -5.35 -21.56 -34.72
C HIS A 171 -4.20 -21.63 -35.71
N GLU A 172 -2.97 -21.37 -35.29
CA GLU A 172 -1.79 -21.53 -36.15
C GLU A 172 -1.59 -22.98 -36.62
N GLU A 173 -1.78 -23.97 -35.74
CA GLU A 173 -1.71 -25.38 -36.12
C GLU A 173 -2.77 -25.77 -37.17
N LEU A 174 -4.00 -25.27 -36.99
CA LEU A 174 -5.08 -25.51 -37.96
C LEU A 174 -4.79 -24.88 -39.31
N LEU A 175 -4.27 -23.66 -39.33
CA LEU A 175 -3.88 -22.99 -40.58
C LEU A 175 -2.77 -23.77 -41.32
N GLN A 176 -1.75 -24.24 -40.58
CA GLN A 176 -0.68 -25.05 -41.17
C GLN A 176 -1.20 -26.39 -41.75
N ARG A 177 -2.10 -27.07 -41.04
CA ARG A 177 -2.73 -28.31 -41.52
C ARG A 177 -3.56 -28.06 -42.78
N TRP A 178 -4.32 -27.00 -42.81
CA TRP A 178 -5.14 -26.62 -43.94
C TRP A 178 -4.31 -26.27 -45.18
N GLN A 179 -3.20 -25.53 -44.99
CA GLN A 179 -2.25 -25.22 -46.09
C GLN A 179 -1.59 -26.48 -46.67
N LYS A 180 -1.20 -27.45 -45.81
CA LYS A 180 -0.64 -28.74 -46.27
C LYS A 180 -1.64 -29.57 -47.07
N GLN A 181 -2.91 -29.57 -46.69
CA GLN A 181 -3.97 -30.30 -47.44
C GLN A 181 -4.27 -29.67 -48.80
N LYS A 182 -4.10 -28.37 -48.97
CA LYS A 182 -4.29 -27.70 -50.27
C LYS A 182 -3.14 -27.94 -51.28
N GLN A 183 -1.98 -28.37 -50.81
CA GLN A 183 -0.81 -28.62 -51.65
C GLN A 183 -0.69 -30.08 -52.09
N GLN A 184 -1.55 -30.96 -51.63
CA GLN A 184 -1.74 -32.34 -52.08
C GLN A 184 -2.90 -32.42 -53.05
#